data_797bdeffa0368dfc549b4e1d5049bb9e
#
_entry.id   797bdeffa0368dfc549b4e1d5049bb9e
#
_cell.length_a   1.000
_cell.length_b   1.000
_cell.length_c   1.000
_cell.angle_alpha   90.00
_cell.angle_beta   90.00
_cell.angle_gamma   90.00
#
_symmetry.space_group_name_H-M   'P 1'
#
loop_
_entity.id
_entity.type
_entity.pdbx_description
1 polymer ?
#
loop_
_entity_poly.entity_id
_entity_poly.type
_entity_poly.pdbx_seq_one_letter_code
_entity_poly.pdbx_strand_id
1 'polypeptide(L)' 'MNKVMILAILVAYKAFNDKSLTIATDEHVYSDAIVSSIDDMFVTISSQCDADDDIYTYSININSIVGIQFQK' A
#
# COMPACT_ATOMS: atom_id res chain seq x y z
N MET A 1 -8.40 11.62 -0.52
CA MET A 1 -8.10 11.24 0.86
C MET A 1 -6.98 12.11 1.40
N ASN A 2 -7.04 12.46 2.66
CA ASN A 2 -6.05 13.35 3.30
C ASN A 2 -4.74 12.59 3.54
N LYS A 3 -3.61 13.25 3.25
CA LYS A 3 -2.29 12.63 3.42
C LYS A 3 -2.03 12.17 4.86
N VAL A 4 -2.49 12.93 5.86
CA VAL A 4 -2.30 12.56 7.26
C VAL A 4 -3.05 11.27 7.57
N MET A 5 -4.26 11.12 7.06
CA MET A 5 -5.05 9.91 7.24
C MET A 5 -4.40 8.72 6.54
N ILE A 6 -3.89 8.94 5.33
CA ILE A 6 -3.18 7.89 4.58
C ILE A 6 -1.97 7.42 5.36
N LEU A 7 -1.16 8.35 5.87
CA LEU A 7 0.02 8.00 6.65
C LEU A 7 -0.35 7.23 7.92
N ALA A 8 -1.40 7.64 8.61
CA ALA A 8 -1.85 6.95 9.83
C ALA A 8 -2.24 5.50 9.52
N ILE A 9 -2.97 5.29 8.42
CA ILE A 9 -3.38 3.95 8.00
C ILE A 9 -2.16 3.10 7.64
N LEU A 10 -1.24 3.66 6.87
CA LEU A 10 -0.04 2.93 6.43
C LEU A 10 0.85 2.55 7.62
N VAL A 11 1.02 3.45 8.58
CA VAL A 11 1.79 3.16 9.78
C VAL A 11 1.16 2.03 10.58
N ALA A 12 -0.17 2.05 10.72
CA ALA A 12 -0.88 0.98 11.42
C ALA A 12 -0.69 -0.37 10.72
N TYR A 13 -0.79 -0.39 9.39
CA TYR A 13 -0.65 -1.64 8.62
C TYR A 13 0.79 -2.11 8.52
N LYS A 14 1.75 -1.22 8.66
CA LYS A 14 3.14 -1.64 8.77
C LYS A 14 3.38 -2.42 10.06
N ALA A 15 2.73 -2.02 11.14
CA ALA A 15 2.83 -2.72 12.43
C ALA A 15 2.17 -4.10 12.39
N PHE A 16 1.16 -4.28 11.52
CA PHE A 16 0.46 -5.55 11.35
C PHE A 16 0.83 -6.16 9.99
N ASN A 17 2.05 -6.68 9.91
CA ASN A 17 2.61 -7.14 8.63
C ASN A 17 1.95 -8.41 8.06
N ASP A 18 1.01 -8.99 8.77
CA ASP A 18 0.21 -10.12 8.30
C ASP A 18 -1.11 -9.67 7.66
N LYS A 19 -1.38 -8.38 7.65
CA LYS A 19 -2.61 -7.83 7.09
C LYS A 19 -2.33 -7.08 5.82
N SER A 20 -3.22 -7.24 4.84
CA SER A 20 -3.09 -6.59 3.56
C SER A 20 -4.22 -5.57 3.34
N LEU A 21 -4.00 -4.70 2.37
CA LEU A 21 -4.99 -3.72 1.98
C LEU A 21 -4.87 -3.45 0.49
N THR A 22 -5.86 -2.78 -0.08
CA THR A 22 -5.82 -2.35 -1.47
C THR A 22 -5.51 -0.86 -1.50
N ILE A 23 -4.47 -0.50 -2.24
CA ILE A 23 -4.04 0.89 -2.40
C ILE A 23 -4.33 1.31 -3.84
N ALA A 24 -5.09 2.37 -3.99
CA ALA A 24 -5.41 2.93 -5.31
C ALA A 24 -4.66 4.24 -5.51
N THR A 25 -3.97 4.34 -6.63
CA THR A 25 -3.37 5.60 -7.09
C THR A 25 -4.14 6.10 -8.30
N ASP A 26 -3.75 7.25 -8.83
CA ASP A 26 -4.38 7.79 -10.03
C ASP A 26 -4.07 6.95 -11.29
N GLU A 27 -3.09 6.07 -11.23
CA GLU A 27 -2.67 5.27 -12.40
C GLU A 27 -2.88 3.77 -12.21
N HIS A 28 -2.95 3.29 -10.96
CA HIS A 28 -2.88 1.85 -10.72
C HIS A 28 -3.57 1.47 -9.41
N VAL A 29 -3.97 0.20 -9.32
CA VAL A 29 -4.55 -0.36 -8.09
C VAL A 29 -3.68 -1.54 -7.66
N TYR A 30 -3.22 -1.50 -6.41
CA TYR A 30 -2.40 -2.54 -5.82
C TYR A 30 -3.23 -3.35 -4.84
N SER A 31 -3.55 -4.58 -5.21
CA SER A 31 -4.35 -5.48 -4.38
C SER A 31 -3.46 -6.34 -3.49
N ASP A 32 -3.98 -6.73 -2.33
CA ASP A 32 -3.25 -7.59 -1.39
C ASP A 32 -1.88 -7.03 -1.04
N ALA A 33 -1.81 -5.71 -0.86
CA ALA A 33 -0.57 -5.03 -0.57
C ALA A 33 -0.23 -5.10 0.92
N ILE A 34 1.01 -5.46 1.21
CA ILE A 34 1.54 -5.46 2.57
C ILE A 34 2.57 -4.35 2.69
N VAL A 35 2.40 -3.50 3.68
CA VAL A 35 3.28 -2.35 3.88
C VAL A 35 4.60 -2.81 4.47
N SER A 36 5.71 -2.56 3.75
CA SER A 36 7.05 -2.95 4.18
C SER A 36 7.78 -1.81 4.88
N SER A 37 7.73 -0.61 4.32
CA SER A 37 8.39 0.55 4.89
C SER A 37 7.69 1.83 4.46
N ILE A 38 7.91 2.89 5.24
CA ILE A 38 7.31 4.19 4.99
C ILE A 38 8.38 5.25 5.13
N ASP A 39 8.46 6.13 4.12
CA ASP A 39 9.33 7.29 4.12
C ASP A 39 8.48 8.56 4.08
N ASP A 40 9.13 9.72 4.07
CA ASP A 40 8.43 11.00 4.03
C ASP A 40 7.54 11.14 2.80
N MET A 41 7.97 10.60 1.67
CA MET A 41 7.28 10.76 0.39
C MET A 41 6.82 9.45 -0.21
N PHE A 42 7.40 8.33 0.20
CA PHE A 42 7.15 7.04 -0.43
C PHE A 42 6.78 5.98 0.58
N VAL A 43 5.89 5.09 0.17
CA VAL A 43 5.61 3.85 0.89
C VAL A 43 6.05 2.69 0.01
N THR A 44 6.73 1.73 0.63
CA THR A 44 7.13 0.50 -0.06
C THR A 44 6.18 -0.62 0.34
N ILE A 45 5.61 -1.26 -0.65
CA ILE A 45 4.67 -2.35 -0.44
C ILE A 45 5.13 -3.59 -1.18
N SER A 46 4.67 -4.74 -0.72
CA SER A 46 4.79 -6.00 -1.42
C SER A 46 3.40 -6.44 -1.85
N SER A 47 3.26 -6.80 -3.13
CA SER A 47 1.97 -7.21 -3.68
C SER A 47 2.18 -8.42 -4.56
N GLN A 48 1.30 -9.41 -4.43
CA GLN A 48 1.38 -10.62 -5.24
C GLN A 48 0.74 -10.38 -6.60
N CYS A 49 1.44 -10.82 -7.64
CA CYS A 49 0.90 -10.77 -8.98
C CYS A 49 0.15 -12.07 -9.29
N ASP A 50 -1.12 -11.95 -9.66
CA ASP A 50 -1.96 -13.12 -9.95
C ASP A 50 -1.49 -13.91 -11.17
N ALA A 51 -0.78 -13.25 -12.08
CA ALA A 51 -0.39 -13.87 -13.36
C ALA A 51 0.70 -14.92 -13.19
N ASP A 52 1.63 -14.74 -12.24
CA ASP A 52 2.79 -15.61 -12.08
C ASP A 52 3.06 -16.02 -10.64
N ASP A 53 2.18 -15.68 -9.71
CA ASP A 53 2.29 -15.96 -8.27
C ASP A 53 3.56 -15.39 -7.61
N ASP A 54 4.27 -14.51 -8.31
CA ASP A 54 5.44 -13.85 -7.73
C ASP A 54 5.02 -12.63 -6.90
N ILE A 55 5.85 -12.32 -5.91
CA ILE A 55 5.66 -11.15 -5.08
C ILE A 55 6.55 -10.03 -5.59
N TYR A 56 5.94 -8.89 -5.89
CA TYR A 56 6.66 -7.73 -6.37
C TYR A 56 6.68 -6.63 -5.33
N THR A 57 7.76 -5.88 -5.28
CA THR A 57 7.91 -4.75 -4.39
C THR A 57 7.76 -3.46 -5.18
N TYR A 58 6.90 -2.57 -4.67
CA TYR A 58 6.62 -1.29 -5.31
C TYR A 58 6.91 -0.16 -4.35
N SER A 59 7.45 0.93 -4.88
CA SER A 59 7.60 2.18 -4.15
C SER A 59 6.58 3.17 -4.69
N ILE A 60 5.65 3.60 -3.83
CA ILE A 60 4.53 4.43 -4.22
C ILE A 60 4.67 5.80 -3.58
N ASN A 61 4.55 6.85 -4.40
CA ASN A 61 4.50 8.21 -3.87
C ASN A 61 3.20 8.39 -3.08
N ILE A 62 3.31 8.77 -1.82
CA ILE A 62 2.15 8.90 -0.93
C ILE A 62 1.15 9.92 -1.48
N ASN A 63 1.64 10.97 -2.15
CA ASN A 63 0.77 11.99 -2.72
C ASN A 63 -0.07 11.48 -3.90
N SER A 64 0.31 10.37 -4.52
CA SER A 64 -0.45 9.79 -5.62
C SER A 64 -1.57 8.85 -5.16
N ILE A 65 -1.63 8.54 -3.88
CA ILE A 65 -2.66 7.64 -3.34
C ILE A 65 -3.98 8.39 -3.26
N VAL A 66 -5.00 7.86 -3.94
CA VAL A 66 -6.34 8.47 -3.95
C VAL A 66 -7.33 7.70 -3.10
N GLY A 67 -7.02 6.47 -2.72
CA GLY A 67 -7.89 5.72 -1.85
C GLY A 67 -7.21 4.48 -1.28
N ILE A 68 -7.73 4.02 -0.15
CA ILE A 68 -7.28 2.80 0.50
C ILE A 68 -8.52 2.02 0.89
N GLN A 69 -8.53 0.73 0.56
CA GLN A 69 -9.62 -0.17 0.93
C GLN A 69 -9.05 -1.29 1.78
N PHE A 70 -9.70 -1.53 2.91
CA PHE A 70 -9.28 -2.57 3.82
C PHE A 70 -9.76 -3.92 3.31
N GLN A 71 -8.92 -4.93 3.43
CA GLN A 71 -9.27 -6.29 3.09
C GLN A 71 -9.56 -7.08 4.36
N LYS A 72 -10.49 -8.00 4.24
CA LYS A 72 -10.89 -8.85 5.36
C LYS A 72 -9.97 -10.05 5.52
#